data_f20591ec438e34872df9f361585d2132
#
_entry.id   f20591ec438e34872df9f361585d2132
#
_cell.length_a   1.000
_cell.length_b   1.000
_cell.length_c   1.000
_cell.angle_alpha   90.00
_cell.angle_beta   90.00
_cell.angle_gamma   90.00
#
_symmetry.space_group_name_H-M   'P 1'
#
loop_
_entity.id
_entity.type
_entity.pdbx_description
1 polymer ?
#
loop_
_entity_poly.entity_id
_entity_poly.type
_entity_poly.pdbx_seq_one_letter_code
_entity_poly.pdbx_strand_id
1 'polypeptide(L)'
;FFGTEKKTDRIEGSYFVTLVRKEIDAYIEKNGIPKIHHKPHIQLFHTNNIKENFNKPLSAIDINSCYWTTAYNLGYISEELFQRGIKSNKKMGLLVSIGSLNKLPLIQVYKNGKFKKQYLDHEYSDRYSPFFWNIIDVVYNMCMEIYDMLGDDFYAWITDCVHVSQ
;
A
#
# COMPACT_ATOMS: atom_id res chain seq x y z
N PHE A 1 -26.62 -14.95 -4.51
CA PHE A 1 -26.17 -15.25 -3.14
C PHE A 1 -24.84 -14.53 -2.93
N PHE A 2 -24.88 -13.33 -2.37
CA PHE A 2 -23.68 -12.68 -1.87
C PHE A 2 -23.50 -13.13 -0.42
N GLY A 3 -22.49 -13.97 -0.17
CA GLY A 3 -22.21 -14.48 1.15
C GLY A 3 -21.96 -13.34 2.16
N THR A 4 -22.39 -13.55 3.38
CA THR A 4 -22.29 -12.63 4.51
C THR A 4 -20.83 -12.15 4.78
N GLU A 5 -19.83 -12.97 4.45
CA GLU A 5 -18.41 -12.62 4.57
C GLU A 5 -17.97 -11.43 3.71
N LYS A 6 -18.43 -11.32 2.46
CA LYS A 6 -18.07 -10.19 1.58
C LYS A 6 -18.60 -8.84 2.07
N LYS A 7 -19.68 -8.85 2.85
CA LYS A 7 -20.27 -7.61 3.40
C LYS A 7 -19.48 -7.11 4.61
N THR A 8 -18.99 -8.00 5.45
CA THR A 8 -18.16 -7.68 6.61
C THR A 8 -16.81 -7.12 6.18
N ASP A 9 -16.15 -7.72 5.19
CA ASP A 9 -14.84 -7.26 4.69
C ASP A 9 -14.88 -5.84 4.11
N ARG A 10 -15.98 -5.47 3.44
CA ARG A 10 -16.16 -4.10 2.92
C ARG A 10 -16.33 -3.06 4.04
N ILE A 11 -17.07 -3.40 5.09
CA ILE A 11 -17.29 -2.51 6.24
C ILE A 11 -15.99 -2.29 7.00
N GLU A 12 -15.24 -3.36 7.26
CA GLU A 12 -13.97 -3.29 7.98
C GLU A 12 -12.87 -2.58 7.17
N GLY A 13 -12.80 -2.81 5.85
CA GLY A 13 -11.89 -2.06 4.97
C GLY A 13 -12.16 -0.56 5.00
N SER A 14 -13.44 -0.16 4.97
CA SER A 14 -13.84 1.25 5.11
C SER A 14 -13.46 1.83 6.48
N TYR A 15 -13.53 1.03 7.53
CA TYR A 15 -13.15 1.43 8.89
C TYR A 15 -11.66 1.77 8.97
N PHE A 16 -10.76 0.89 8.50
CA PHE A 16 -9.33 1.15 8.49
C PHE A 16 -8.95 2.35 7.59
N VAL A 17 -9.61 2.54 6.46
CA VAL A 17 -9.44 3.73 5.62
C VAL A 17 -9.70 5.01 6.41
N THR A 18 -10.77 5.04 7.20
CA THR A 18 -11.12 6.21 8.01
C THR A 18 -10.09 6.46 9.11
N LEU A 19 -9.64 5.41 9.80
CA LEU A 19 -8.65 5.54 10.87
C LEU A 19 -7.29 6.02 10.35
N VAL A 20 -6.81 5.41 9.26
CA VAL A 20 -5.53 5.81 8.64
C VAL A 20 -5.57 7.28 8.23
N ARG A 21 -6.66 7.75 7.60
CA ARG A 21 -6.80 9.17 7.24
C ARG A 21 -6.75 10.08 8.45
N LYS A 22 -7.47 9.71 9.51
CA LYS A 22 -7.48 10.51 10.75
C LYS A 22 -6.08 10.67 11.34
N GLU A 23 -5.28 9.61 11.34
CA GLU A 23 -3.92 9.67 11.87
C GLU A 23 -2.97 10.44 10.93
N ILE A 24 -3.14 10.29 9.62
CA ILE A 24 -2.41 11.09 8.64
C ILE A 24 -2.77 12.57 8.76
N ASP A 25 -4.04 12.92 8.98
CA ASP A 25 -4.44 14.31 9.21
C ASP A 25 -3.76 14.88 10.46
N ALA A 26 -3.71 14.12 11.55
CA ALA A 26 -2.98 14.53 12.76
C ALA A 26 -1.46 14.64 12.51
N TYR A 27 -0.89 13.75 11.69
CA TYR A 27 0.51 13.86 11.27
C TYR A 27 0.77 15.14 10.48
N ILE A 28 -0.11 15.48 9.52
CA ILE A 28 0.00 16.69 8.69
C ILE A 28 -0.06 17.96 9.56
N GLU A 29 -0.95 18.00 10.53
CA GLU A 29 -1.05 19.15 11.46
C GLU A 29 0.24 19.38 12.24
N LYS A 30 0.94 18.31 12.60
CA LYS A 30 2.18 18.38 13.39
C LYS A 30 3.42 18.58 12.54
N ASN A 31 3.52 17.92 11.38
CA ASN A 31 4.76 17.76 10.64
C ASN A 31 4.67 18.33 9.21
N GLY A 32 3.46 18.65 8.73
CA GLY A 32 3.20 19.01 7.33
C GLY A 32 3.11 17.77 6.42
N ILE A 33 2.87 18.05 5.14
CA ILE A 33 2.82 17.01 4.10
C ILE A 33 4.27 16.65 3.71
N PRO A 34 4.64 15.36 3.72
CA PRO A 34 5.99 14.94 3.38
C PRO A 34 6.27 15.16 1.90
N LYS A 35 7.55 15.39 1.56
CA LYS A 35 7.97 15.47 0.16
C LYS A 35 8.01 14.08 -0.45
N ILE A 36 7.61 13.99 -1.71
CA ILE A 36 7.82 12.80 -2.53
C ILE A 36 9.24 12.88 -3.10
N HIS A 37 10.08 11.91 -2.73
CA HIS A 37 11.45 11.82 -3.24
C HIS A 37 11.51 11.01 -4.53
N HIS A 38 10.77 9.92 -4.56
CA HIS A 38 10.72 8.99 -5.69
C HIS A 38 9.33 8.40 -5.85
N LYS A 39 8.95 8.05 -7.08
CA LYS A 39 7.70 7.34 -7.41
C LYS A 39 8.05 6.08 -8.20
N PRO A 40 8.47 5.02 -7.53
CA PRO A 40 8.78 3.78 -8.23
C PRO A 40 7.52 3.20 -8.86
N HIS A 41 7.59 2.86 -10.14
CA HIS A 41 6.47 2.26 -10.88
C HIS A 41 6.58 0.74 -10.99
N ILE A 42 7.61 0.15 -10.42
CA ILE A 42 7.93 -1.25 -10.57
C ILE A 42 7.14 -2.06 -9.54
N GLN A 43 6.11 -2.77 -10.00
CA GLN A 43 5.37 -3.77 -9.22
C GLN A 43 5.91 -5.18 -9.44
N LEU A 44 6.66 -5.37 -10.50
CA LEU A 44 7.32 -6.61 -10.88
C LEU A 44 8.73 -6.28 -11.36
N PHE A 45 9.72 -6.87 -10.72
CA PHE A 45 11.11 -6.85 -11.16
C PHE A 45 11.61 -8.28 -11.27
N HIS A 46 12.33 -8.60 -12.34
CA HIS A 46 12.95 -9.90 -12.53
C HIS A 46 14.33 -9.75 -13.14
N THR A 47 15.21 -10.69 -12.83
CA THR A 47 16.52 -10.80 -13.44
C THR A 47 16.48 -11.66 -14.72
N ASN A 48 17.51 -11.58 -15.53
CA ASN A 48 17.65 -12.45 -16.71
C ASN A 48 17.72 -13.92 -16.35
N ASN A 49 18.17 -14.26 -15.14
CA ASN A 49 18.29 -15.62 -14.64
C ASN A 49 16.93 -16.34 -14.52
N ILE A 50 15.81 -15.62 -14.48
CA ILE A 50 14.48 -16.22 -14.41
C ILE A 50 14.20 -17.13 -15.62
N LYS A 51 14.72 -16.79 -16.81
CA LYS A 51 14.53 -17.60 -18.04
C LYS A 51 15.33 -18.90 -17.99
N GLU A 52 16.53 -18.86 -17.42
CA GLU A 52 17.43 -20.02 -17.32
C GLU A 52 16.98 -20.98 -16.22
N ASN A 53 16.23 -20.46 -15.25
CA ASN A 53 15.76 -21.21 -14.08
C ASN A 53 14.26 -21.53 -14.15
N PHE A 54 13.64 -21.35 -15.33
CA PHE A 54 12.26 -21.75 -15.56
C PHE A 54 12.10 -23.25 -15.28
N ASN A 55 11.12 -23.63 -14.45
CA ASN A 55 10.90 -24.99 -13.94
C ASN A 55 11.87 -25.51 -12.85
N LYS A 56 12.75 -24.67 -12.32
CA LYS A 56 13.47 -25.03 -11.09
C LYS A 56 12.64 -24.70 -9.85
N PRO A 57 12.79 -25.41 -8.75
CA PRO A 57 12.13 -25.07 -7.51
C PRO A 57 12.58 -23.71 -7.02
N LEU A 58 11.62 -22.89 -6.57
CA LEU A 58 11.84 -21.56 -6.02
C LEU A 58 11.32 -21.49 -4.59
N SER A 59 11.98 -20.70 -3.77
CA SER A 59 11.44 -20.24 -2.49
C SER A 59 10.83 -18.86 -2.64
N ALA A 60 9.65 -18.65 -2.04
CA ALA A 60 9.00 -17.36 -1.97
C ALA A 60 9.12 -16.81 -0.54
N ILE A 61 9.67 -15.62 -0.41
CA ILE A 61 9.81 -14.90 0.86
C ILE A 61 8.83 -13.73 0.83
N ASP A 62 7.71 -13.86 1.54
CA ASP A 62 6.68 -12.81 1.66
C ASP A 62 7.02 -11.89 2.84
N ILE A 63 7.00 -10.58 2.60
CA ILE A 63 7.23 -9.58 3.66
C ILE A 63 5.90 -9.35 4.36
N ASN A 64 5.79 -9.84 5.59
CA ASN A 64 4.53 -9.80 6.32
C ASN A 64 4.03 -8.38 6.55
N SER A 65 2.82 -8.12 6.06
CA SER A 65 2.14 -6.81 6.19
C SER A 65 3.02 -5.62 5.79
N CYS A 66 3.83 -5.78 4.74
CA CYS A 66 4.89 -4.87 4.31
C CYS A 66 4.48 -3.39 4.35
N TYR A 67 3.45 -3.01 3.63
CA TYR A 67 3.00 -1.61 3.53
C TYR A 67 2.47 -1.07 4.85
N TRP A 68 1.80 -1.92 5.64
CA TRP A 68 1.26 -1.55 6.94
C TRP A 68 2.37 -1.30 7.97
N THR A 69 3.35 -2.19 8.01
CA THR A 69 4.55 -2.08 8.85
C THR A 69 5.38 -0.85 8.45
N THR A 70 5.53 -0.60 7.16
CA THR A 70 6.25 0.59 6.67
C THR A 70 5.54 1.88 7.07
N ALA A 71 4.20 1.93 6.98
CA ALA A 71 3.44 3.10 7.43
C ALA A 71 3.64 3.38 8.92
N TYR A 72 3.72 2.34 9.75
CA TYR A 72 4.03 2.46 11.17
C TYR A 72 5.47 2.95 11.40
N ASN A 73 6.45 2.36 10.74
CA ASN A 73 7.86 2.74 10.89
C ASN A 73 8.15 4.18 10.46
N LEU A 74 7.40 4.70 9.49
CA LEU A 74 7.43 6.10 9.07
C LEU A 74 6.68 7.04 10.02
N GLY A 75 6.01 6.51 11.04
CA GLY A 75 5.22 7.28 12.00
C GLY A 75 3.91 7.84 11.43
N TYR A 76 3.43 7.29 10.32
CA TYR A 76 2.17 7.71 9.67
C TYR A 76 0.94 7.13 10.35
N ILE A 77 1.11 6.02 11.07
CA ILE A 77 0.09 5.42 11.93
C ILE A 77 0.68 5.13 13.30
N SER A 78 -0.15 5.24 14.32
CA SER A 78 0.23 4.99 15.71
C SER A 78 0.44 3.49 15.99
N GLU A 79 1.19 3.18 17.05
CA GLU A 79 1.33 1.82 17.59
C GLU A 79 -0.04 1.18 17.86
N GLU A 80 -0.98 1.94 18.43
CA GLU A 80 -2.32 1.43 18.74
C GLU A 80 -3.03 0.98 17.45
N LEU A 81 -3.02 1.81 16.40
CA LEU A 81 -3.64 1.48 15.12
C LEU A 81 -2.91 0.33 14.43
N PHE A 82 -1.58 0.32 14.47
CA PHE A 82 -0.75 -0.76 13.94
C PHE A 82 -1.14 -2.11 14.57
N GLN A 83 -1.14 -2.21 15.89
CA GLN A 83 -1.49 -3.44 16.62
C GLN A 83 -2.94 -3.88 16.38
N ARG A 84 -3.87 -2.94 16.29
CA ARG A 84 -5.26 -3.22 15.92
C ARG A 84 -5.36 -3.84 14.54
N GLY A 85 -4.61 -3.33 13.57
CA GLY A 85 -4.54 -3.88 12.22
C GLY A 85 -4.03 -5.32 12.21
N ILE A 86 -2.89 -5.57 12.85
CA ILE A 86 -2.29 -6.91 12.91
C ILE A 86 -3.24 -7.91 13.60
N LYS A 87 -3.86 -7.54 14.71
CA LYS A 87 -4.80 -8.40 15.45
C LYS A 87 -6.10 -8.67 14.68
N SER A 88 -6.50 -7.79 13.78
CA SER A 88 -7.74 -7.95 13.00
C SER A 88 -7.69 -9.14 12.05
N ASN A 89 -6.51 -9.61 11.67
CA ASN A 89 -6.28 -10.65 10.65
C ASN A 89 -6.95 -10.33 9.29
N LYS A 90 -7.14 -9.03 8.98
CA LYS A 90 -7.84 -8.55 7.77
C LYS A 90 -6.84 -7.94 6.78
N LYS A 91 -5.94 -8.77 6.24
CA LYS A 91 -4.88 -8.34 5.30
C LYS A 91 -5.42 -7.43 4.19
N MET A 92 -6.56 -7.78 3.59
CA MET A 92 -7.17 -6.96 2.52
C MET A 92 -7.62 -5.58 3.01
N GLY A 93 -8.16 -5.46 4.23
CA GLY A 93 -8.55 -4.18 4.81
C GLY A 93 -7.37 -3.23 5.02
N LEU A 94 -6.23 -3.77 5.44
CA LEU A 94 -4.99 -3.02 5.62
C LEU A 94 -4.43 -2.54 4.28
N LEU A 95 -4.38 -3.41 3.26
CA LEU A 95 -3.94 -3.06 1.90
C LEU A 95 -4.82 -1.96 1.29
N VAL A 96 -6.15 -2.10 1.41
CA VAL A 96 -7.10 -1.10 0.89
C VAL A 96 -6.94 0.23 1.62
N SER A 97 -6.64 0.23 2.91
CA SER A 97 -6.47 1.49 3.67
C SER A 97 -5.26 2.28 3.17
N ILE A 98 -4.12 1.63 2.99
CA ILE A 98 -2.91 2.27 2.43
C ILE A 98 -3.13 2.65 0.95
N GLY A 99 -3.64 1.73 0.13
CA GLY A 99 -3.92 2.00 -1.29
C GLY A 99 -4.92 3.14 -1.51
N SER A 100 -5.82 3.40 -0.54
CA SER A 100 -6.77 4.49 -0.61
C SER A 100 -6.14 5.88 -0.57
N LEU A 101 -4.91 5.99 -0.07
CA LEU A 101 -4.17 7.26 -0.02
C LEU A 101 -3.78 7.75 -1.42
N ASN A 102 -3.56 6.84 -2.37
CA ASN A 102 -3.20 7.17 -3.75
C ASN A 102 -4.43 7.20 -4.68
N LYS A 103 -5.53 7.76 -4.22
CA LYS A 103 -6.74 7.93 -5.04
C LYS A 103 -6.81 9.35 -5.59
N LEU A 104 -7.40 9.45 -6.78
CA LEU A 104 -7.91 10.70 -7.33
C LEU A 104 -9.44 10.57 -7.40
N PRO A 105 -10.16 10.97 -6.34
CA PRO A 105 -11.60 10.78 -6.26
C PRO A 105 -12.34 11.58 -7.33
N LEU A 106 -13.34 10.95 -7.95
CA LEU A 106 -14.30 11.64 -8.80
C LEU A 106 -15.50 12.08 -7.95
N ILE A 107 -15.66 13.38 -7.78
CA ILE A 107 -16.78 13.98 -7.05
C ILE A 107 -17.91 14.27 -8.01
N GLN A 108 -19.09 13.76 -7.72
CA GLN A 108 -20.32 14.06 -8.45
C GLN A 108 -21.27 14.87 -7.57
N VAL A 109 -21.68 16.02 -8.07
CA VAL A 109 -22.56 16.94 -7.35
C VAL A 109 -23.98 16.85 -7.92
N TYR A 110 -24.95 16.60 -7.04
CA TYR A 110 -26.38 16.58 -7.35
C TYR A 110 -27.10 17.69 -6.58
N LYS A 111 -28.05 18.33 -7.20
CA LYS A 111 -28.96 19.32 -6.56
C LYS A 111 -30.40 18.95 -6.87
N ASN A 112 -31.20 18.71 -5.81
CA ASN A 112 -32.62 18.28 -5.95
C ASN A 112 -32.74 17.01 -6.83
N GLY A 113 -31.85 16.00 -6.62
CA GLY A 113 -31.84 14.75 -7.39
C GLY A 113 -31.31 14.86 -8.83
N LYS A 114 -30.98 16.07 -9.32
CA LYS A 114 -30.45 16.28 -10.68
C LYS A 114 -28.93 16.43 -10.65
N PHE A 115 -28.24 15.72 -11.55
CA PHE A 115 -26.80 15.88 -11.78
C PHE A 115 -26.49 17.35 -12.15
N LYS A 116 -25.44 17.90 -11.58
CA LYS A 116 -24.96 19.26 -11.83
C LYS A 116 -23.60 19.31 -12.47
N LYS A 117 -22.62 18.66 -11.84
CA LYS A 117 -21.24 18.64 -12.32
C LYS A 117 -20.48 17.45 -11.72
N GLN A 118 -19.35 17.16 -12.33
CA GLN A 118 -18.35 16.27 -11.74
C GLN A 118 -16.96 16.89 -11.90
N TYR A 119 -16.07 16.55 -10.99
CA TYR A 119 -14.68 16.96 -11.03
C TYR A 119 -13.80 15.98 -10.27
N LEU A 120 -12.51 15.97 -10.59
CA LEU A 120 -11.50 15.20 -9.85
C LEU A 120 -11.06 15.98 -8.61
N ASP A 121 -11.00 15.31 -7.47
CA ASP A 121 -10.56 15.90 -6.20
C ASP A 121 -9.04 15.86 -6.10
N HIS A 122 -8.39 16.85 -6.71
CA HIS A 122 -6.94 17.00 -6.66
C HIS A 122 -6.46 17.36 -5.25
N GLU A 123 -7.24 18.12 -4.48
CA GLU A 123 -6.89 18.47 -3.10
C GLU A 123 -6.71 17.21 -2.24
N TYR A 124 -7.62 16.24 -2.39
CA TYR A 124 -7.48 14.95 -1.74
C TYR A 124 -6.18 14.23 -2.16
N SER A 125 -5.92 14.17 -3.46
CA SER A 125 -4.73 13.50 -3.99
C SER A 125 -3.44 14.17 -3.50
N ASP A 126 -3.37 15.50 -3.57
CA ASP A 126 -2.18 16.27 -3.14
C ASP A 126 -1.93 16.14 -1.64
N ARG A 127 -3.00 15.98 -0.84
CA ARG A 127 -2.92 15.80 0.61
C ARG A 127 -2.42 14.42 1.01
N TYR A 128 -2.90 13.34 0.38
CA TYR A 128 -2.69 11.96 0.86
C TYR A 128 -1.71 11.15 0.03
N SER A 129 -1.61 11.39 -1.28
CA SER A 129 -0.73 10.58 -2.14
C SER A 129 0.76 10.65 -1.77
N PRO A 130 1.30 11.73 -1.20
CA PRO A 130 2.69 11.76 -0.73
C PRO A 130 3.01 10.68 0.30
N PHE A 131 2.08 10.35 1.19
CA PHE A 131 2.24 9.29 2.18
C PHE A 131 2.32 7.92 1.52
N PHE A 132 1.44 7.67 0.55
CA PHE A 132 1.47 6.42 -0.23
C PHE A 132 2.82 6.26 -0.95
N TRP A 133 3.26 7.29 -1.67
CA TRP A 133 4.50 7.21 -2.44
C TRP A 133 5.74 7.04 -1.57
N ASN A 134 5.78 7.65 -0.39
CA ASN A 134 6.88 7.43 0.55
C ASN A 134 6.90 6.01 1.13
N ILE A 135 5.72 5.41 1.39
CA ILE A 135 5.63 4.00 1.77
C ILE A 135 6.16 3.10 0.65
N ILE A 136 5.73 3.34 -0.59
CA ILE A 136 6.18 2.58 -1.76
C ILE A 136 7.69 2.73 -1.99
N ASP A 137 8.22 3.93 -1.82
CA ASP A 137 9.66 4.21 -1.99
C ASP A 137 10.51 3.43 -0.99
N VAL A 138 10.11 3.39 0.28
CA VAL A 138 10.80 2.57 1.30
C VAL A 138 10.74 1.09 0.97
N VAL A 139 9.58 0.58 0.55
CA VAL A 139 9.43 -0.84 0.15
C VAL A 139 10.29 -1.16 -1.07
N TYR A 140 10.32 -0.25 -2.05
CA TYR A 140 11.17 -0.39 -3.23
C TYR A 140 12.66 -0.48 -2.85
N ASN A 141 13.14 0.46 -2.03
CA ASN A 141 14.54 0.49 -1.61
C ASN A 141 14.92 -0.78 -0.82
N MET A 142 14.06 -1.25 0.07
CA MET A 142 14.25 -2.50 0.79
C MET A 142 14.36 -3.70 -0.16
N CYS A 143 13.52 -3.77 -1.20
CA CYS A 143 13.60 -4.85 -2.18
C CYS A 143 14.87 -4.76 -3.05
N MET A 144 15.34 -3.55 -3.35
CA MET A 144 16.63 -3.35 -4.05
C MET A 144 17.82 -3.77 -3.17
N GLU A 145 17.79 -3.49 -1.87
CA GLU A 145 18.80 -3.97 -0.93
C GLU A 145 18.81 -5.50 -0.86
N ILE A 146 17.63 -6.14 -0.81
CA ILE A 146 17.52 -7.61 -0.85
C ILE A 146 18.08 -8.16 -2.18
N TYR A 147 17.80 -7.52 -3.30
CA TYR A 147 18.36 -7.89 -4.59
C TYR A 147 19.89 -7.84 -4.58
N ASP A 148 20.47 -6.76 -4.08
CA ASP A 148 21.92 -6.58 -4.01
C ASP A 148 22.56 -7.61 -3.07
N MET A 149 21.89 -7.99 -1.98
CA MET A 149 22.38 -9.01 -1.03
C MET A 149 22.33 -10.43 -1.60
N LEU A 150 21.32 -10.77 -2.37
CA LEU A 150 21.11 -12.12 -2.89
C LEU A 150 21.84 -12.39 -4.21
N GLY A 151 22.14 -11.35 -5.00
CA GLY A 151 22.85 -11.48 -6.26
C GLY A 151 22.20 -12.49 -7.21
N ASP A 152 22.94 -13.53 -7.59
CA ASP A 152 22.50 -14.56 -8.54
C ASP A 152 21.36 -15.45 -7.99
N ASP A 153 21.18 -15.49 -6.67
CA ASP A 153 20.09 -16.23 -6.04
C ASP A 153 18.74 -15.49 -6.11
N PHE A 154 18.74 -14.23 -6.49
CA PHE A 154 17.51 -13.45 -6.69
C PHE A 154 16.94 -13.70 -8.08
N TYR A 155 15.67 -14.07 -8.16
CA TYR A 155 14.99 -14.27 -9.45
C TYR A 155 13.95 -13.21 -9.77
N ALA A 156 13.09 -12.92 -8.83
CA ALA A 156 12.04 -11.93 -9.06
C ALA A 156 11.53 -11.32 -7.76
N TRP A 157 10.99 -10.13 -7.88
CA TRP A 157 10.19 -9.48 -6.88
C TRP A 157 8.81 -9.15 -7.46
N ILE A 158 7.76 -9.50 -6.75
CA ILE A 158 6.36 -9.23 -7.11
C ILE A 158 5.68 -8.59 -5.92
N THR A 159 5.40 -7.30 -6.00
CA THR A 159 4.81 -6.46 -4.94
C THR A 159 5.62 -6.43 -3.64
N ASP A 160 5.44 -7.37 -2.74
CA ASP A 160 6.10 -7.52 -1.44
C ASP A 160 6.64 -8.96 -1.23
N CYS A 161 6.74 -9.74 -2.30
CA CYS A 161 7.24 -11.11 -2.29
C CYS A 161 8.50 -11.23 -3.14
N VAL A 162 9.56 -11.77 -2.55
CA VAL A 162 10.83 -12.06 -3.21
C VAL A 162 10.91 -13.55 -3.55
N HIS A 163 11.26 -13.86 -4.79
CA HIS A 163 11.48 -15.23 -5.27
C HIS A 163 12.98 -15.48 -5.43
N VAL A 164 13.45 -16.54 -4.80
CA VAL A 164 14.87 -16.89 -4.73
C VAL A 164 15.11 -18.34 -5.12
N SER A 165 16.38 -18.69 -5.44
CA SER A 165 16.83 -20.08 -5.59
C SER A 165 16.60 -20.88 -4.31
N GLN A 166 16.40 -22.21 -4.46
CA GLN A 166 16.37 -23.14 -3.33
C GLN A 166 17.75 -23.68 -3.09
#